data_b74f053535491da1586ddc474134091b
#
_entry.id   b74f053535491da1586ddc474134091b
#
_cell.length_a   1.000
_cell.length_b   1.000
_cell.length_c   1.000
_cell.angle_alpha   90.00
_cell.angle_beta   90.00
_cell.angle_gamma   90.00
#
_symmetry.space_group_name_H-M   'P 1'
#
loop_
_entity.id
_entity.type
_entity.pdbx_description
1 polymer ?
#
loop_
_entity_poly.entity_id
_entity_poly.type
_entity_poly.pdbx_seq_one_letter_code
_entity_poly.pdbx_strand_id
1 'polypeptide(L)'
;PVDPDRRHAGFSQFIVPTDLPGISISSIVLMSGEHHFNEVTFDEVFIEDDNVLGEIGAGWQQVTAELSFERSGPERILTTAPLLTALIRVLAEQHDADDHTAAALGDLLARLISLRQLSVSVARALADGHSPVNEAALVKDLGTRFEQESVELAADLFSYVDTQTPGYDRVAALLEVGRLHSPLFTLRGGTNEVLRGVVARGMGLR
;
A
#
# COMPACT_ATOMS: atom_id res chain seq x y z
N PRO A 1 19.63 20.49 15.51
CA PRO A 1 20.52 19.59 16.25
C PRO A 1 19.71 18.41 16.78
N VAL A 2 20.16 17.18 16.48
CA VAL A 2 19.49 15.97 16.98
C VAL A 2 19.88 15.79 18.43
N ASP A 3 18.90 15.85 19.34
CA ASP A 3 19.08 15.52 20.75
C ASP A 3 19.17 13.99 20.88
N PRO A 4 20.31 13.41 21.32
CA PRO A 4 20.49 11.96 21.42
C PRO A 4 19.48 11.29 22.37
N ASP A 5 19.01 12.02 23.38
CA ASP A 5 18.04 11.51 24.37
C ASP A 5 16.60 11.65 23.89
N ARG A 6 16.35 12.50 22.90
CA ARG A 6 15.04 12.74 22.29
C ARG A 6 15.12 12.69 20.78
N ARG A 7 15.42 11.51 20.22
CA ARG A 7 15.73 11.29 18.79
C ARG A 7 14.73 11.89 17.81
N HIS A 8 13.47 12.05 18.20
CA HIS A 8 12.38 12.51 17.32
C HIS A 8 12.00 14.00 17.57
N ALA A 9 12.49 14.61 18.63
CA ALA A 9 12.11 16.00 19.00
C ALA A 9 12.78 17.09 18.14
N GLY A 10 13.67 16.73 17.24
CA GLY A 10 14.36 17.68 16.35
C GLY A 10 13.78 17.75 14.93
N PHE A 11 12.74 16.96 14.62
CA PHE A 11 12.15 16.94 13.30
C PHE A 11 11.02 17.96 13.16
N SER A 12 11.00 18.68 12.04
CA SER A 12 9.94 19.60 11.66
C SER A 12 9.56 19.31 10.20
N GLN A 13 8.33 19.64 9.85
CA GLN A 13 7.85 19.54 8.46
C GLN A 13 7.80 20.93 7.82
N PHE A 14 8.06 20.98 6.53
CA PHE A 14 8.05 22.19 5.73
C PHE A 14 7.26 21.96 4.44
N ILE A 15 6.52 22.96 4.01
CA ILE A 15 5.95 23.02 2.67
C ILE A 15 7.01 23.66 1.76
N VAL A 16 7.55 22.88 0.83
CA VAL A 16 8.65 23.30 -0.03
C VAL A 16 8.16 23.44 -1.47
N PRO A 17 8.08 24.68 -2.02
CA PRO A 17 7.85 24.87 -3.45
C PRO A 17 8.97 24.19 -4.26
N THR A 18 8.61 23.39 -5.24
CA THR A 18 9.57 22.58 -6.01
C THR A 18 10.37 23.36 -7.05
N ASP A 19 10.01 24.61 -7.27
CA ASP A 19 10.68 25.56 -8.19
C ASP A 19 11.73 26.47 -7.50
N LEU A 20 11.99 26.23 -6.20
CA LEU A 20 13.02 26.99 -5.50
C LEU A 20 14.41 26.69 -6.03
N PRO A 21 15.30 27.71 -6.05
CA PRO A 21 16.71 27.52 -6.38
C PRO A 21 17.36 26.47 -5.48
N GLY A 22 18.17 25.58 -6.05
CA GLY A 22 18.84 24.50 -5.32
C GLY A 22 18.03 23.20 -5.28
N ILE A 23 16.80 23.17 -5.84
CA ILE A 23 16.06 21.91 -5.98
C ILE A 23 16.22 21.35 -7.38
N SER A 24 16.56 20.08 -7.46
CA SER A 24 16.55 19.33 -8.71
C SER A 24 15.74 18.04 -8.56
N ILE A 25 14.95 17.72 -9.58
CA ILE A 25 14.04 16.57 -9.59
C ILE A 25 14.38 15.70 -10.80
N SER A 26 14.71 14.43 -10.54
CA SER A 26 14.97 13.42 -11.56
C SER A 26 13.94 12.29 -11.45
N SER A 27 13.38 11.87 -12.58
CA SER A 27 12.39 10.78 -12.60
C SER A 27 13.03 9.42 -12.36
N ILE A 28 12.35 8.59 -11.55
CA ILE A 28 12.67 7.17 -11.37
C ILE A 28 11.63 6.36 -12.15
N VAL A 29 12.09 5.65 -13.17
CA VAL A 29 11.26 4.76 -13.98
C VAL A 29 11.18 3.41 -13.31
N LEU A 30 9.96 2.89 -13.10
CA LEU A 30 9.68 1.59 -12.52
C LEU A 30 9.96 0.45 -13.52
N MET A 31 9.98 -0.80 -13.03
CA MET A 31 10.09 -2.00 -13.88
C MET A 31 8.95 -2.11 -14.89
N SER A 32 7.77 -1.53 -14.59
CA SER A 32 6.62 -1.42 -15.51
C SER A 32 6.82 -0.42 -16.65
N GLY A 33 7.90 0.37 -16.64
CA GLY A 33 8.12 1.48 -17.57
C GLY A 33 7.38 2.77 -17.18
N GLU A 34 6.60 2.75 -16.10
CA GLU A 34 5.85 3.89 -15.60
C GLU A 34 6.71 4.79 -14.70
N HIS A 35 6.33 6.06 -14.60
CA HIS A 35 6.98 7.06 -13.78
C HIS A 35 6.04 7.46 -12.63
N HIS A 36 6.34 6.98 -11.41
CA HIS A 36 5.59 7.29 -10.19
C HIS A 36 6.44 7.92 -9.09
N PHE A 37 7.75 7.84 -9.19
CA PHE A 37 8.68 8.32 -8.19
C PHE A 37 9.72 9.25 -8.77
N ASN A 38 10.22 10.15 -7.93
CA ASN A 38 11.31 11.05 -8.26
C ASN A 38 12.40 10.96 -7.19
N GLU A 39 13.62 11.18 -7.63
CA GLU A 39 14.72 11.59 -6.78
C GLU A 39 14.68 13.12 -6.68
N VAL A 40 14.68 13.65 -5.46
CA VAL A 40 14.68 15.08 -5.20
C VAL A 40 15.95 15.43 -4.44
N THR A 41 16.77 16.30 -5.02
CA THR A 41 18.00 16.79 -4.40
C THR A 41 17.80 18.22 -3.93
N PHE A 42 18.24 18.50 -2.70
CA PHE A 42 18.25 19.83 -2.09
C PHE A 42 19.69 20.26 -1.90
N ASP A 43 20.07 21.39 -2.50
CA ASP A 43 21.39 21.98 -2.42
C ASP A 43 21.26 23.43 -1.90
N GLU A 44 21.59 23.65 -0.64
CA GLU A 44 21.52 24.94 0.05
C GLU A 44 20.15 25.66 -0.14
N VAL A 45 19.05 24.93 -0.11
CA VAL A 45 17.71 25.49 -0.29
C VAL A 45 17.29 26.29 0.91
N PHE A 46 16.98 27.58 0.72
CA PHE A 46 16.42 28.42 1.76
C PHE A 46 14.89 28.33 1.76
N ILE A 47 14.30 28.13 2.93
CA ILE A 47 12.86 28.02 3.15
C ILE A 47 12.47 29.08 4.19
N GLU A 48 11.45 29.88 3.86
CA GLU A 48 10.90 30.89 4.76
C GLU A 48 10.20 30.25 5.96
N ASP A 49 10.20 30.93 7.10
CA ASP A 49 9.54 30.44 8.33
C ASP A 49 8.04 30.22 8.17
N ASP A 50 7.39 30.96 7.28
CA ASP A 50 5.95 30.82 6.94
C ASP A 50 5.61 29.48 6.27
N ASN A 51 6.62 28.75 5.79
CA ASN A 51 6.47 27.43 5.20
C ASN A 51 6.58 26.28 6.23
N VAL A 52 6.76 26.58 7.51
CA VAL A 52 6.74 25.55 8.57
C VAL A 52 5.33 24.97 8.69
N LEU A 53 5.21 23.67 8.59
CA LEU A 53 3.94 22.96 8.78
C LEU A 53 3.77 22.59 10.26
N GLY A 54 2.85 23.27 10.95
CA GLY A 54 2.56 23.03 12.37
C GLY A 54 3.65 23.58 13.31
N GLU A 55 4.01 22.85 14.36
CA GLU A 55 4.96 23.28 15.37
C GLU A 55 6.37 22.77 15.07
N ILE A 56 7.38 23.62 15.28
CA ILE A 56 8.79 23.23 15.19
C ILE A 56 9.09 22.16 16.24
N GLY A 57 9.68 21.05 15.78
CA GLY A 57 9.99 19.88 16.62
C GLY A 57 8.86 18.85 16.74
N ALA A 58 7.66 19.11 16.19
CA ALA A 58 6.52 18.18 16.18
C ALA A 58 6.43 17.29 14.93
N GLY A 59 7.37 17.40 14.00
CA GLY A 59 7.31 16.73 12.69
C GLY A 59 7.17 15.21 12.77
N TRP A 60 7.80 14.56 13.75
CA TRP A 60 7.64 13.11 13.91
C TRP A 60 6.21 12.70 14.27
N GLN A 61 5.56 13.46 15.15
CA GLN A 61 4.17 13.20 15.54
C GLN A 61 3.22 13.44 14.37
N GLN A 62 3.46 14.49 13.58
CA GLN A 62 2.67 14.83 12.40
C GLN A 62 2.73 13.70 11.35
N VAL A 63 3.93 13.26 10.96
CA VAL A 63 4.12 12.17 9.98
C VAL A 63 3.51 10.85 10.47
N THR A 64 3.69 10.50 11.74
CA THR A 64 3.14 9.25 12.27
C THR A 64 1.62 9.27 12.37
N ALA A 65 1.01 10.42 12.61
CA ALA A 65 -0.44 10.59 12.58
C ALA A 65 -0.99 10.40 11.16
N GLU A 66 -0.37 11.02 10.15
CA GLU A 66 -0.73 10.89 8.74
C GLU A 66 -0.68 9.44 8.26
N LEU A 67 0.35 8.68 8.64
CA LEU A 67 0.50 7.27 8.26
C LEU A 67 -0.65 6.38 8.75
N SER A 68 -1.38 6.76 9.80
CA SER A 68 -2.56 6.01 10.25
C SER A 68 -3.71 6.08 9.24
N PHE A 69 -3.86 7.19 8.54
CA PHE A 69 -4.84 7.35 7.47
C PHE A 69 -4.40 6.61 6.20
N GLU A 70 -3.15 6.75 5.79
CA GLU A 70 -2.61 6.14 4.59
C GLU A 70 -2.62 4.60 4.65
N ARG A 71 -2.20 4.01 5.78
CA ARG A 71 -1.98 2.56 5.90
C ARG A 71 -3.23 1.72 5.76
N SER A 72 -4.39 2.24 6.17
CA SER A 72 -5.65 1.50 6.22
C SER A 72 -6.62 1.80 5.08
N GLY A 73 -6.16 2.52 4.06
CA GLY A 73 -6.99 2.94 2.94
C GLY A 73 -7.55 1.79 2.09
N PRO A 74 -8.59 2.07 1.29
CA PRO A 74 -9.28 1.07 0.47
C PRO A 74 -8.41 0.49 -0.66
N GLU A 75 -7.31 1.14 -1.02
CA GLU A 75 -6.36 0.66 -2.02
C GLU A 75 -5.80 -0.73 -1.67
N ARG A 76 -5.71 -1.08 -0.36
CA ARG A 76 -5.28 -2.42 0.11
C ARG A 76 -6.19 -3.56 -0.36
N ILE A 77 -7.37 -3.23 -0.87
CA ILE A 77 -8.37 -4.17 -1.34
C ILE A 77 -8.63 -3.96 -2.83
N LEU A 78 -8.66 -2.69 -3.25
CA LEU A 78 -9.13 -2.30 -4.57
C LEU A 78 -8.04 -2.36 -5.65
N THR A 79 -6.76 -2.33 -5.31
CA THR A 79 -5.66 -2.34 -6.28
C THR A 79 -5.71 -3.58 -7.17
N THR A 80 -5.95 -4.76 -6.61
CA THR A 80 -6.04 -6.02 -7.36
C THR A 80 -7.46 -6.37 -7.81
N ALA A 81 -8.48 -5.62 -7.40
CA ALA A 81 -9.88 -5.90 -7.72
C ALA A 81 -10.19 -5.99 -9.23
N PRO A 82 -9.61 -5.15 -10.12
CA PRO A 82 -9.82 -5.29 -11.56
C PRO A 82 -9.35 -6.65 -12.10
N LEU A 83 -8.17 -7.13 -11.67
CA LEU A 83 -7.63 -8.44 -12.04
C LEU A 83 -8.54 -9.56 -11.55
N LEU A 84 -8.88 -9.55 -10.27
CA LEU A 84 -9.72 -10.58 -9.66
C LEU A 84 -11.11 -10.64 -10.29
N THR A 85 -11.71 -9.47 -10.57
CA THR A 85 -13.01 -9.40 -11.22
C THR A 85 -12.97 -9.95 -12.65
N ALA A 86 -11.92 -9.65 -13.40
CA ALA A 86 -11.74 -10.17 -14.75
C ALA A 86 -11.53 -11.69 -14.74
N LEU A 87 -10.67 -12.17 -13.82
CA LEU A 87 -10.39 -13.61 -13.66
C LEU A 87 -11.66 -14.40 -13.32
N ILE A 88 -12.43 -13.95 -12.30
CA ILE A 88 -13.67 -14.63 -11.90
C ILE A 88 -14.65 -14.74 -13.08
N ARG A 89 -14.78 -13.70 -13.91
CA ARG A 89 -15.63 -13.74 -15.08
C ARG A 89 -15.19 -14.77 -16.10
N VAL A 90 -13.88 -14.82 -16.39
CA VAL A 90 -13.32 -15.80 -17.33
C VAL A 90 -13.47 -17.23 -16.81
N LEU A 91 -13.22 -17.46 -15.50
CA LEU A 91 -13.43 -18.78 -14.89
C LEU A 91 -14.90 -19.20 -14.86
N ALA A 92 -15.84 -18.27 -14.75
CA ALA A 92 -17.27 -18.56 -14.82
C ALA A 92 -17.76 -18.95 -16.22
N GLU A 93 -17.08 -18.53 -17.28
CA GLU A 93 -17.35 -18.97 -18.67
C GLU A 93 -16.86 -20.40 -18.91
N GLN A 94 -15.89 -20.87 -18.15
CA GLN A 94 -15.44 -22.25 -18.15
C GLN A 94 -16.39 -23.08 -17.27
N HIS A 95 -17.28 -23.83 -17.86
CA HIS A 95 -18.38 -24.57 -17.20
C HIS A 95 -17.93 -25.61 -16.15
N ASP A 96 -16.65 -25.85 -15.99
CA ASP A 96 -16.03 -26.85 -15.08
C ASP A 96 -15.10 -26.21 -14.05
N ALA A 97 -15.61 -25.25 -13.23
CA ALA A 97 -14.85 -24.83 -12.06
C ALA A 97 -14.72 -26.02 -11.11
N ASP A 98 -13.51 -26.54 -10.96
CA ASP A 98 -13.23 -27.64 -10.03
C ASP A 98 -13.29 -27.19 -8.57
N ASP A 99 -13.35 -28.15 -7.66
CA ASP A 99 -13.40 -27.87 -6.21
C ASP A 99 -12.16 -27.07 -5.72
N HIS A 100 -11.02 -27.24 -6.39
CA HIS A 100 -9.78 -26.49 -6.05
C HIS A 100 -9.94 -25.02 -6.36
N THR A 101 -10.39 -24.68 -7.57
CA THR A 101 -10.66 -23.30 -7.98
C THR A 101 -11.71 -22.64 -7.09
N ALA A 102 -12.80 -23.35 -6.78
CA ALA A 102 -13.85 -22.86 -5.89
C ALA A 102 -13.32 -22.60 -4.46
N ALA A 103 -12.51 -23.50 -3.92
CA ALA A 103 -11.90 -23.35 -2.59
C ALA A 103 -10.92 -22.16 -2.54
N ALA A 104 -10.06 -22.01 -3.55
CA ALA A 104 -9.10 -20.94 -3.66
C ALA A 104 -9.76 -19.55 -3.74
N LEU A 105 -10.80 -19.42 -4.56
CA LEU A 105 -11.61 -18.20 -4.65
C LEU A 105 -12.38 -17.93 -3.36
N GLY A 106 -12.88 -18.96 -2.69
CA GLY A 106 -13.56 -18.86 -1.40
C GLY A 106 -12.64 -18.31 -0.30
N ASP A 107 -11.40 -18.82 -0.20
CA ASP A 107 -10.39 -18.32 0.75
C ASP A 107 -10.03 -16.84 0.46
N LEU A 108 -9.80 -16.52 -0.81
CA LEU A 108 -9.52 -15.15 -1.22
C LEU A 108 -10.65 -14.19 -0.82
N LEU A 109 -11.89 -14.58 -1.05
CA LEU A 109 -13.07 -13.78 -0.68
C LEU A 109 -13.20 -13.61 0.84
N ALA A 110 -12.96 -14.66 1.61
CA ALA A 110 -12.98 -14.60 3.08
C ALA A 110 -11.93 -13.61 3.62
N ARG A 111 -10.73 -13.64 3.05
CA ARG A 111 -9.64 -12.71 3.39
C ARG A 111 -9.97 -11.27 2.98
N LEU A 112 -10.53 -11.06 1.79
CA LEU A 112 -10.98 -9.75 1.32
C LEU A 112 -12.04 -9.15 2.25
N ILE A 113 -13.04 -9.93 2.66
CA ILE A 113 -14.08 -9.51 3.59
C ILE A 113 -13.46 -9.13 4.95
N SER A 114 -12.55 -9.94 5.45
CA SER A 114 -11.86 -9.70 6.73
C SER A 114 -11.04 -8.41 6.69
N LEU A 115 -10.26 -8.20 5.64
CA LEU A 115 -9.48 -6.96 5.43
C LEU A 115 -10.39 -5.73 5.34
N ARG A 116 -11.49 -5.83 4.60
CA ARG A 116 -12.47 -4.74 4.51
C ARG A 116 -13.03 -4.37 5.88
N GLN A 117 -13.37 -5.35 6.71
CA GLN A 117 -13.87 -5.09 8.05
C GLN A 117 -12.83 -4.42 8.95
N LEU A 118 -11.57 -4.88 8.89
CA LEU A 118 -10.45 -4.25 9.61
C LEU A 118 -10.25 -2.79 9.15
N SER A 119 -10.20 -2.54 7.84
CA SER A 119 -10.06 -1.19 7.29
C SER A 119 -11.20 -0.26 7.73
N VAL A 120 -12.46 -0.73 7.68
CA VAL A 120 -13.63 0.03 8.16
C VAL A 120 -13.55 0.30 9.67
N SER A 121 -13.05 -0.65 10.46
CA SER A 121 -12.87 -0.45 11.91
C SER A 121 -11.84 0.64 12.20
N VAL A 122 -10.73 0.67 11.46
CA VAL A 122 -9.71 1.73 11.57
C VAL A 122 -10.31 3.08 11.17
N ALA A 123 -11.05 3.14 10.05
CA ALA A 123 -11.69 4.37 9.59
C ALA A 123 -12.68 4.93 10.62
N ARG A 124 -13.44 4.08 11.30
CA ARG A 124 -14.35 4.49 12.40
C ARG A 124 -13.57 5.04 13.59
N ALA A 125 -12.50 4.34 14.02
CA ALA A 125 -11.67 4.82 15.13
C ALA A 125 -11.06 6.19 14.83
N LEU A 126 -10.59 6.43 13.59
CA LEU A 126 -10.09 7.74 13.15
C LEU A 126 -11.20 8.81 13.17
N ALA A 127 -12.40 8.48 12.69
CA ALA A 127 -13.56 9.40 12.71
C ALA A 127 -13.98 9.77 14.14
N ASP A 128 -13.81 8.85 15.10
CA ASP A 128 -14.06 9.07 16.53
C ASP A 128 -12.89 9.80 17.25
N GLY A 129 -11.87 10.25 16.51
CA GLY A 129 -10.72 10.98 17.04
C GLY A 129 -9.66 10.12 17.74
N HIS A 130 -9.71 8.80 17.58
CA HIS A 130 -8.68 7.88 18.08
C HIS A 130 -7.47 7.83 17.13
N SER A 131 -6.35 7.29 17.63
CA SER A 131 -5.12 7.08 16.83
C SER A 131 -4.79 5.57 16.73
N PRO A 132 -5.43 4.82 15.82
CA PRO A 132 -5.31 3.36 15.69
C PRO A 132 -4.03 2.96 14.92
N VAL A 133 -2.86 3.35 15.41
CA VAL A 133 -1.56 3.15 14.73
C VAL A 133 -1.24 1.68 14.50
N ASN A 134 -1.50 0.82 15.50
CA ASN A 134 -1.21 -0.61 15.41
C ASN A 134 -2.18 -1.32 14.48
N GLU A 135 -3.47 -1.00 14.58
CA GLU A 135 -4.53 -1.55 13.74
C GLU A 135 -4.31 -1.17 12.27
N ALA A 136 -3.95 0.09 12.00
CA ALA A 136 -3.62 0.56 10.66
C ALA A 136 -2.38 -0.15 10.09
N ALA A 137 -1.34 -0.36 10.92
CA ALA A 137 -0.16 -1.13 10.53
C ALA A 137 -0.49 -2.59 10.21
N LEU A 138 -1.39 -3.21 10.99
CA LEU A 138 -1.86 -4.57 10.73
C LEU A 138 -2.66 -4.66 9.43
N VAL A 139 -3.57 -3.72 9.16
CA VAL A 139 -4.33 -3.67 7.90
C VAL A 139 -3.38 -3.57 6.72
N LYS A 140 -2.35 -2.73 6.81
CA LYS A 140 -1.36 -2.60 5.74
C LYS A 140 -0.54 -3.87 5.54
N ASP A 141 -0.04 -4.52 6.59
CA ASP A 141 0.74 -5.77 6.45
C ASP A 141 -0.11 -6.89 5.84
N LEU A 142 -1.32 -7.09 6.32
CA LEU A 142 -2.25 -8.08 5.79
C LEU A 142 -2.70 -7.75 4.36
N GLY A 143 -2.99 -6.47 4.10
CA GLY A 143 -3.43 -5.99 2.79
C GLY A 143 -2.36 -6.18 1.72
N THR A 144 -1.11 -5.83 2.01
CA THR A 144 -0.01 -6.03 1.05
C THR A 144 0.19 -7.51 0.71
N ARG A 145 0.12 -8.38 1.69
CA ARG A 145 0.20 -9.83 1.43
C ARG A 145 -0.99 -10.32 0.62
N PHE A 146 -2.17 -9.83 0.92
CA PHE A 146 -3.36 -10.12 0.11
C PHE A 146 -3.18 -9.65 -1.35
N GLU A 147 -2.68 -8.44 -1.58
CA GLU A 147 -2.42 -7.92 -2.93
C GLU A 147 -1.42 -8.82 -3.69
N GLN A 148 -0.29 -9.18 -3.08
CA GLN A 148 0.75 -10.02 -3.69
C GLN A 148 0.24 -11.44 -3.98
N GLU A 149 -0.33 -12.09 -2.97
CA GLU A 149 -0.87 -13.45 -3.09
C GLU A 149 -2.06 -13.54 -4.07
N SER A 150 -2.84 -12.45 -4.20
CA SER A 150 -3.91 -12.35 -5.21
C SER A 150 -3.36 -12.39 -6.65
N VAL A 151 -2.21 -11.76 -6.89
CA VAL A 151 -1.55 -11.81 -8.21
C VAL A 151 -1.00 -13.20 -8.50
N GLU A 152 -0.40 -13.85 -7.50
CA GLU A 152 0.13 -15.21 -7.62
C GLU A 152 -0.99 -16.22 -7.86
N LEU A 153 -2.07 -16.16 -7.07
CA LEU A 153 -3.23 -17.02 -7.25
C LEU A 153 -3.90 -16.79 -8.62
N ALA A 154 -4.02 -15.53 -9.04
CA ALA A 154 -4.56 -15.23 -10.36
C ALA A 154 -3.71 -15.83 -11.47
N ALA A 155 -2.38 -15.83 -11.33
CA ALA A 155 -1.48 -16.44 -12.30
C ALA A 155 -1.64 -17.96 -12.36
N ASP A 156 -1.78 -18.60 -11.19
CA ASP A 156 -1.99 -20.05 -11.09
C ASP A 156 -3.31 -20.46 -11.75
N LEU A 157 -4.44 -19.91 -11.33
CA LEU A 157 -5.75 -20.23 -11.87
C LEU A 157 -5.88 -19.88 -13.36
N PHE A 158 -5.26 -18.79 -13.81
CA PHE A 158 -5.28 -18.37 -15.21
C PHE A 158 -4.46 -19.30 -16.11
N SER A 159 -3.50 -20.03 -15.57
CA SER A 159 -2.69 -20.98 -16.35
C SER A 159 -3.48 -22.12 -16.97
N TYR A 160 -4.66 -22.42 -16.44
CA TYR A 160 -5.58 -23.45 -16.91
C TYR A 160 -6.69 -22.90 -17.83
N VAL A 161 -6.73 -21.61 -18.09
CA VAL A 161 -7.75 -20.98 -18.93
C VAL A 161 -7.42 -21.14 -20.41
N ASP A 162 -8.40 -21.60 -21.20
CA ASP A 162 -8.27 -21.68 -22.66
C ASP A 162 -8.13 -20.27 -23.26
N THR A 163 -7.15 -20.09 -24.13
CA THR A 163 -6.85 -18.82 -24.81
C THR A 163 -8.02 -18.30 -25.66
N GLN A 164 -8.96 -19.15 -26.03
CA GLN A 164 -10.17 -18.77 -26.79
C GLN A 164 -11.32 -18.31 -25.87
N THR A 165 -11.15 -18.38 -24.53
CA THR A 165 -12.19 -17.97 -23.61
C THR A 165 -12.41 -16.44 -23.68
N PRO A 166 -13.66 -15.97 -23.81
CA PRO A 166 -13.94 -14.54 -23.82
C PRO A 166 -13.37 -13.82 -22.61
N GLY A 167 -12.58 -12.77 -22.83
CA GLY A 167 -11.92 -12.00 -21.76
C GLY A 167 -10.52 -12.48 -21.40
N TYR A 168 -9.99 -13.53 -22.03
CA TYR A 168 -8.62 -14.03 -21.81
C TYR A 168 -7.57 -12.91 -21.90
N ASP A 169 -7.53 -12.17 -23.01
CA ASP A 169 -6.55 -11.10 -23.24
C ASP A 169 -6.58 -10.01 -22.16
N ARG A 170 -7.78 -9.72 -21.65
CA ARG A 170 -7.93 -8.75 -20.56
C ARG A 170 -7.29 -9.24 -19.26
N VAL A 171 -7.49 -10.50 -18.91
CA VAL A 171 -6.86 -11.09 -17.72
C VAL A 171 -5.35 -11.14 -17.91
N ALA A 172 -4.86 -11.56 -19.07
CA ALA A 172 -3.45 -11.61 -19.40
C ALA A 172 -2.78 -10.25 -19.20
N ALA A 173 -3.35 -9.18 -19.77
CA ALA A 173 -2.82 -7.82 -19.62
C ALA A 173 -2.84 -7.32 -18.17
N LEU A 174 -3.93 -7.56 -17.42
CA LEU A 174 -4.03 -7.17 -16.01
C LEU A 174 -3.06 -7.97 -15.12
N LEU A 175 -2.81 -9.23 -15.44
CA LEU A 175 -1.88 -10.08 -14.73
C LEU A 175 -0.43 -9.63 -14.96
N GLU A 176 -0.07 -9.25 -16.18
CA GLU A 176 1.24 -8.67 -16.49
C GLU A 176 1.50 -7.41 -15.67
N VAL A 177 0.56 -6.46 -15.68
CA VAL A 177 0.62 -5.26 -14.84
C VAL A 177 0.72 -5.63 -13.36
N GLY A 178 -0.11 -6.54 -12.88
CA GLY A 178 -0.10 -7.01 -11.50
C GLY A 178 1.25 -7.56 -11.07
N ARG A 179 1.90 -8.37 -11.90
CA ARG A 179 3.24 -8.93 -11.64
C ARG A 179 4.32 -7.87 -11.54
N LEU A 180 4.30 -6.88 -12.45
CA LEU A 180 5.28 -5.78 -12.45
C LEU A 180 5.12 -4.85 -11.24
N HIS A 181 3.88 -4.68 -10.74
CA HIS A 181 3.58 -3.84 -9.59
C HIS A 181 3.68 -4.58 -8.23
N SER A 182 3.60 -5.91 -8.20
CA SER A 182 3.58 -6.70 -6.96
C SER A 182 4.73 -6.39 -5.98
N PRO A 183 6.00 -6.23 -6.43
CA PRO A 183 7.08 -5.84 -5.52
C PRO A 183 6.88 -4.47 -4.87
N LEU A 184 6.19 -3.55 -5.56
CA LEU A 184 5.94 -2.19 -5.09
C LEU A 184 4.94 -2.14 -3.92
N PHE A 185 4.02 -3.11 -3.83
CA PHE A 185 2.98 -3.11 -2.80
C PHE A 185 3.54 -3.04 -1.38
N THR A 186 4.68 -3.67 -1.12
CA THR A 186 5.32 -3.62 0.21
C THR A 186 5.96 -2.27 0.56
N LEU A 187 6.29 -1.43 -0.43
CA LEU A 187 7.02 -0.16 -0.20
C LEU A 187 6.14 0.98 0.31
N ARG A 188 4.83 0.92 0.06
CA ARG A 188 3.87 1.99 0.44
C ARG A 188 3.58 1.95 1.94
N GLY A 189 3.59 3.11 2.61
CA GLY A 189 3.21 3.25 4.03
C GLY A 189 4.10 2.54 5.03
N GLY A 190 5.33 2.18 4.62
CA GLY A 190 6.30 1.38 5.36
C GLY A 190 6.31 -0.09 4.95
N THR A 191 7.49 -0.71 4.95
CA THR A 191 7.62 -2.13 4.57
C THR A 191 6.96 -3.05 5.60
N ASN A 192 6.58 -4.25 5.18
CA ASN A 192 5.93 -5.23 6.06
C ASN A 192 6.80 -5.58 7.28
N GLU A 193 8.12 -5.64 7.12
CA GLU A 193 9.07 -5.91 8.20
C GLU A 193 9.02 -4.82 9.28
N VAL A 194 9.00 -3.56 8.87
CA VAL A 194 8.87 -2.41 9.78
C VAL A 194 7.52 -2.45 10.49
N LEU A 195 6.44 -2.73 9.76
CA LEU A 195 5.09 -2.74 10.31
C LEU A 195 4.86 -3.87 11.32
N ARG A 196 5.41 -5.06 11.06
CA ARG A 196 5.41 -6.16 12.06
C ARG A 196 6.11 -5.74 13.35
N GLY A 197 7.19 -4.97 13.25
CA GLY A 197 7.84 -4.36 14.43
C GLY A 197 6.96 -3.34 15.14
N VAL A 198 6.15 -2.55 14.41
CA VAL A 198 5.17 -1.62 15.01
C VAL A 198 4.09 -2.40 15.78
N VAL A 199 3.47 -3.39 15.12
CA VAL A 199 2.42 -4.24 15.71
C VAL A 199 2.95 -5.00 16.94
N ALA A 200 4.13 -5.61 16.83
CA ALA A 200 4.74 -6.36 17.94
C ALA A 200 4.94 -5.47 19.17
N ARG A 201 5.48 -4.26 18.99
CA ARG A 201 5.64 -3.30 20.09
C ARG A 201 4.31 -2.87 20.69
N GLY A 202 3.30 -2.62 19.86
CA GLY A 202 1.94 -2.27 20.30
C GLY A 202 1.27 -3.38 21.11
N MET A 203 1.63 -4.64 20.85
CA MET A 203 1.19 -5.82 21.62
C MET A 203 2.06 -6.10 22.87
N GLY A 204 3.04 -5.26 23.17
CA GLY A 204 3.96 -5.44 24.31
C GLY A 204 5.07 -6.48 24.06
N LEU A 205 5.25 -6.93 22.83
CA LEU A 205 6.34 -7.81 22.43
C LEU A 205 7.60 -6.99 22.10
N ARG A 206 8.78 -7.51 22.48
CA ARG A 206 10.08 -6.87 22.23
C ARG A 206 10.83 -7.62 21.14
#